data_590d00018cb7e65bbb3ab08c61b94728
#
_entry.id   590d00018cb7e65bbb3ab08c61b94728
#
_cell.length_a   1.000
_cell.length_b   1.000
_cell.length_c   1.000
_cell.angle_alpha   90.00
_cell.angle_beta   90.00
_cell.angle_gamma   90.00
#
_symmetry.space_group_name_H-M   'P 1'
#
loop_
_entity.id
_entity.type
_entity.pdbx_description
1 polymer ?
#
loop_
_entity_poly.entity_id
_entity_poly.type
_entity_poly.pdbx_seq_one_letter_code
_entity_poly.pdbx_strand_id
1 'polypeptide(L)'
;MKSSIIKTGTMLAGFLLAACLSTHAEVKLPAIFSDGMVMQQQTNANLWGTATPHKKVTVTTSWNGKQYAATADKNGAWKLIVATPKAGGPYTVTFDDGTQKTLNNILIGELWLCSGQSNMEMPMKGFKNQPVENANMDILHSKNPQIRLFTVKRTSTFTPQNDVIGSWKEATPASVRDFSATAYYFGRLVNEILDVPVGLVVAAWGGSACEAWMTADWLKAFPEAKIPQTETDIKSKNRTPTVLYNGMLHPLIGMTMKGVIWYQGEDNWNRAHTYADMFTRLINGWRAEWKQGDFPFYYCQIAPYDYGIITEKGKEVINSAYLREAQAKVEHRVANS
;
A
#
# COMPACT_ATOMS: atom_id res chain seq x y z
N MET A 1 -90.98 -29.08 0.12
CA MET A 1 -89.80 -29.81 -0.36
C MET A 1 -88.65 -28.82 -0.39
N LYS A 2 -87.77 -28.89 0.57
CA LYS A 2 -86.55 -28.02 0.68
C LYS A 2 -85.30 -28.85 0.28
N SER A 3 -84.72 -28.42 -0.80
CA SER A 3 -83.43 -29.04 -1.28
C SER A 3 -82.28 -28.32 -0.58
N SER A 4 -81.46 -29.13 0.12
CA SER A 4 -80.25 -28.68 0.79
C SER A 4 -79.07 -28.88 -0.17
N ILE A 5 -78.35 -27.82 -0.50
CA ILE A 5 -77.11 -27.84 -1.30
C ILE A 5 -75.92 -27.84 -0.34
N ILE A 6 -75.21 -28.96 -0.32
CA ILE A 6 -73.93 -29.11 0.41
C ILE A 6 -72.83 -28.49 -0.46
N LYS A 7 -72.20 -27.41 0.06
CA LYS A 7 -70.98 -26.85 -0.55
C LYS A 7 -69.76 -27.51 0.03
N THR A 8 -69.09 -28.33 -0.78
CA THR A 8 -67.77 -28.89 -0.50
C THR A 8 -66.68 -27.81 -0.75
N GLY A 9 -66.09 -27.30 0.31
CA GLY A 9 -64.99 -26.39 0.20
C GLY A 9 -63.65 -27.17 0.13
N THR A 10 -63.01 -27.09 -1.03
CA THR A 10 -61.67 -27.65 -1.24
C THR A 10 -60.62 -26.68 -0.69
N MET A 11 -59.97 -27.03 0.42
CA MET A 11 -58.88 -26.31 1.01
C MET A 11 -57.60 -26.60 0.22
N LEU A 12 -57.12 -25.66 -0.59
CA LEU A 12 -55.84 -25.71 -1.31
C LEU A 12 -54.75 -25.25 -0.37
N ALA A 13 -54.01 -26.20 0.22
CA ALA A 13 -52.83 -25.92 1.03
C ALA A 13 -51.66 -25.56 0.10
N GLY A 14 -51.40 -24.26 -0.05
CA GLY A 14 -50.23 -23.75 -0.76
C GLY A 14 -48.97 -23.96 0.07
N PHE A 15 -48.11 -24.94 -0.31
CA PHE A 15 -46.75 -25.01 0.18
C PHE A 15 -45.94 -23.89 -0.43
N LEU A 16 -45.69 -22.80 0.33
CA LEU A 16 -44.65 -21.82 -0.01
C LEU A 16 -43.28 -22.48 0.24
N LEU A 17 -42.68 -22.98 -0.83
CA LEU A 17 -41.28 -23.36 -0.84
C LEU A 17 -40.45 -22.04 -0.73
N ALA A 18 -40.06 -21.63 0.46
CA ALA A 18 -39.08 -20.55 0.66
C ALA A 18 -37.72 -21.06 0.15
N ALA A 19 -37.42 -20.80 -1.12
CA ALA A 19 -36.08 -20.96 -1.64
C ALA A 19 -35.16 -19.97 -0.89
N CYS A 20 -34.47 -20.45 0.14
CA CYS A 20 -33.32 -19.75 0.72
C CYS A 20 -32.28 -19.62 -0.38
N LEU A 21 -32.30 -18.51 -1.10
CA LEU A 21 -31.19 -18.06 -1.91
C LEU A 21 -30.03 -17.79 -0.94
N SER A 22 -29.22 -18.82 -0.68
CA SER A 22 -27.95 -18.64 -0.01
C SER A 22 -27.11 -17.75 -0.92
N THR A 23 -27.08 -16.45 -0.66
CA THR A 23 -26.12 -15.57 -1.26
C THR A 23 -24.76 -15.98 -0.72
N HIS A 24 -24.05 -16.85 -1.43
CA HIS A 24 -22.67 -17.14 -1.15
C HIS A 24 -21.89 -15.85 -1.41
N ALA A 25 -21.42 -15.22 -0.34
CA ALA A 25 -20.51 -14.11 -0.47
C ALA A 25 -19.17 -14.68 -0.92
N GLU A 26 -18.78 -14.37 -2.15
CA GLU A 26 -17.46 -14.70 -2.72
C GLU A 26 -16.35 -14.06 -1.88
N VAL A 27 -15.18 -14.74 -1.78
CA VAL A 27 -13.97 -14.16 -1.18
C VAL A 27 -13.66 -12.80 -1.79
N LYS A 28 -13.61 -11.77 -0.95
CA LYS A 28 -13.18 -10.43 -1.33
C LYS A 28 -11.75 -10.21 -0.91
N LEU A 29 -10.93 -9.78 -1.85
CA LEU A 29 -9.51 -9.50 -1.67
C LEU A 29 -9.29 -7.99 -1.75
N PRO A 30 -8.38 -7.41 -0.94
CA PRO A 30 -7.96 -6.04 -1.14
C PRO A 30 -7.27 -5.87 -2.51
N ALA A 31 -7.30 -4.66 -3.06
CA ALA A 31 -6.82 -4.35 -4.41
C ALA A 31 -5.36 -4.76 -4.65
N ILE A 32 -4.54 -4.78 -3.59
CA ILE A 32 -3.14 -5.23 -3.67
C ILE A 32 -3.00 -6.71 -4.07
N PHE A 33 -4.01 -7.54 -3.76
CA PHE A 33 -4.09 -8.96 -4.18
C PHE A 33 -5.00 -9.08 -5.39
N SER A 34 -4.43 -8.89 -6.56
CA SER A 34 -5.14 -9.00 -7.83
C SER A 34 -4.21 -9.56 -8.92
N ASP A 35 -4.77 -9.83 -10.08
CA ASP A 35 -4.01 -10.32 -11.23
C ASP A 35 -2.78 -9.46 -11.49
N GLY A 36 -1.68 -10.10 -11.83
CA GLY A 36 -0.42 -9.44 -12.14
C GLY A 36 0.40 -8.99 -10.93
N MET A 37 -0.04 -9.26 -9.69
CA MET A 37 0.72 -8.90 -8.48
C MET A 37 2.09 -9.58 -8.43
N VAL A 38 3.00 -8.97 -7.67
CA VAL A 38 4.26 -9.60 -7.23
C VAL A 38 4.15 -9.93 -5.75
N MET A 39 4.57 -11.14 -5.38
CA MET A 39 4.74 -11.56 -3.99
C MET A 39 6.23 -11.64 -3.65
N GLN A 40 6.59 -11.27 -2.41
CA GLN A 40 7.96 -11.37 -1.94
C GLN A 40 8.44 -12.82 -1.97
N GLN A 41 9.64 -13.05 -2.54
CA GLN A 41 10.26 -14.37 -2.65
C GLN A 41 10.82 -14.90 -1.33
N GLN A 42 11.02 -16.23 -1.22
CA GLN A 42 11.75 -16.95 -0.16
C GLN A 42 11.32 -16.54 1.25
N THR A 43 10.01 -16.42 1.47
CA THR A 43 9.46 -15.96 2.75
C THR A 43 8.10 -16.58 3.05
N ASN A 44 7.60 -16.27 4.21
CA ASN A 44 6.23 -16.54 4.63
C ASN A 44 5.38 -15.30 4.33
N ALA A 45 4.67 -15.31 3.20
CA ALA A 45 3.89 -14.18 2.74
C ALA A 45 2.46 -14.20 3.32
N ASN A 46 2.03 -13.06 3.84
CA ASN A 46 0.67 -12.87 4.33
C ASN A 46 -0.32 -12.71 3.16
N LEU A 47 -1.48 -13.34 3.29
CA LEU A 47 -2.66 -13.09 2.47
C LEU A 47 -3.84 -12.86 3.42
N TRP A 48 -4.72 -11.91 3.07
CA TRP A 48 -5.91 -11.59 3.85
C TRP A 48 -7.06 -11.09 2.97
N GLY A 49 -8.23 -11.06 3.54
CA GLY A 49 -9.42 -10.57 2.87
C GLY A 49 -10.65 -10.76 3.74
N THR A 50 -11.81 -10.73 3.10
CA THR A 50 -13.08 -11.05 3.75
C THR A 50 -13.81 -12.18 3.00
N ALA A 51 -14.61 -12.95 3.75
CA ALA A 51 -15.45 -14.02 3.25
C ALA A 51 -16.73 -14.06 4.10
N THR A 52 -17.61 -15.00 3.84
CA THR A 52 -18.76 -15.25 4.72
C THR A 52 -18.27 -15.57 6.13
N PRO A 53 -18.83 -14.94 7.19
CA PRO A 53 -18.45 -15.22 8.58
C PRO A 53 -18.44 -16.73 8.90
N HIS A 54 -17.43 -17.16 9.63
CA HIS A 54 -17.20 -18.55 10.04
C HIS A 54 -16.95 -19.54 8.90
N LYS A 55 -16.88 -19.10 7.64
CA LYS A 55 -16.51 -19.97 6.50
C LYS A 55 -15.01 -20.25 6.51
N LYS A 56 -14.67 -21.47 6.14
CA LYS A 56 -13.29 -21.86 5.84
C LYS A 56 -12.92 -21.30 4.48
N VAL A 57 -11.83 -20.55 4.40
CA VAL A 57 -11.20 -20.09 3.17
C VAL A 57 -9.99 -20.98 2.90
N THR A 58 -9.96 -21.63 1.76
CA THR A 58 -8.81 -22.43 1.31
C THR A 58 -8.06 -21.65 0.22
N VAL A 59 -6.72 -21.62 0.30
CA VAL A 59 -5.86 -20.99 -0.70
C VAL A 59 -4.94 -22.04 -1.28
N THR A 60 -5.00 -22.23 -2.60
CA THR A 60 -4.14 -23.16 -3.35
C THR A 60 -3.15 -22.37 -4.20
N THR A 61 -1.87 -22.70 -4.08
CA THR A 61 -0.77 -22.03 -4.79
C THR A 61 -0.21 -22.95 -5.88
N SER A 62 -0.09 -22.44 -7.12
CA SER A 62 0.33 -23.28 -8.26
C SER A 62 1.82 -23.64 -8.26
N TRP A 63 2.67 -22.89 -7.56
CA TRP A 63 4.12 -23.16 -7.52
C TRP A 63 4.53 -24.43 -6.76
N ASN A 64 3.65 -24.96 -5.92
CA ASN A 64 3.92 -26.20 -5.17
C ASN A 64 2.67 -27.07 -4.98
N GLY A 65 1.50 -26.67 -5.50
CA GLY A 65 0.22 -27.37 -5.34
C GLY A 65 -0.30 -27.40 -3.90
N LYS A 66 0.32 -26.69 -2.96
CA LYS A 66 -0.03 -26.73 -1.54
C LYS A 66 -1.31 -25.97 -1.27
N GLN A 67 -2.12 -26.50 -0.35
CA GLN A 67 -3.30 -25.85 0.19
C GLN A 67 -3.02 -25.31 1.59
N TYR A 68 -3.50 -24.09 1.80
CA TYR A 68 -3.49 -23.38 3.08
C TYR A 68 -4.93 -23.04 3.44
N ALA A 69 -5.26 -22.94 4.72
CA ALA A 69 -6.61 -22.63 5.12
C ALA A 69 -6.66 -21.72 6.34
N ALA A 70 -7.68 -20.87 6.38
CA ALA A 70 -8.07 -20.09 7.55
C ALA A 70 -9.59 -20.08 7.67
N THR A 71 -10.11 -19.81 8.86
CA THR A 71 -11.54 -19.58 9.07
C THR A 71 -11.77 -18.08 9.22
N ALA A 72 -12.73 -17.55 8.47
CA ALA A 72 -13.15 -16.15 8.62
C ALA A 72 -13.78 -15.94 10.01
N ASP A 73 -13.46 -14.82 10.64
CA ASP A 73 -14.01 -14.47 11.95
C ASP A 73 -15.50 -14.07 11.88
N LYS A 74 -16.06 -13.63 13.00
CA LYS A 74 -17.45 -13.16 13.09
C LYS A 74 -17.77 -11.96 12.19
N ASN A 75 -16.75 -11.19 11.78
CA ASN A 75 -16.88 -10.04 10.87
C ASN A 75 -16.55 -10.42 9.42
N GLY A 76 -16.22 -11.70 9.16
CA GLY A 76 -15.84 -12.20 7.87
C GLY A 76 -14.36 -11.99 7.54
N ALA A 77 -13.55 -11.41 8.40
CA ALA A 77 -12.12 -11.20 8.14
C ALA A 77 -11.34 -12.51 8.27
N TRP A 78 -10.42 -12.76 7.35
CA TRP A 78 -9.51 -13.89 7.39
C TRP A 78 -8.08 -13.46 7.05
N LYS A 79 -7.13 -14.19 7.57
CA LYS A 79 -5.71 -14.04 7.27
C LYS A 79 -5.04 -15.40 7.32
N LEU A 80 -4.11 -15.64 6.40
CA LEU A 80 -3.25 -16.82 6.41
C LEU A 80 -1.86 -16.48 5.85
N ILE A 81 -0.95 -17.44 5.96
CA ILE A 81 0.42 -17.32 5.51
C ILE A 81 0.70 -18.40 4.49
N VAL A 82 1.30 -18.01 3.36
CA VAL A 82 1.76 -18.94 2.32
C VAL A 82 3.29 -18.86 2.18
N ALA A 83 3.95 -20.01 2.05
CA ALA A 83 5.38 -20.04 1.77
C ALA A 83 5.62 -19.75 0.28
N THR A 84 6.46 -18.76 -0.02
CA THR A 84 6.86 -18.39 -1.37
C THR A 84 8.23 -19.00 -1.72
N PRO A 85 8.41 -19.54 -2.93
CA PRO A 85 9.69 -20.09 -3.41
C PRO A 85 10.68 -18.97 -3.81
N LYS A 86 11.77 -19.35 -4.44
CA LYS A 86 12.63 -18.43 -5.21
C LYS A 86 11.83 -17.74 -6.31
N ALA A 87 12.35 -16.59 -6.75
CA ALA A 87 11.78 -15.80 -7.83
C ALA A 87 11.39 -16.62 -9.06
N GLY A 88 10.31 -16.26 -9.70
CA GLY A 88 9.78 -16.92 -10.90
C GLY A 88 8.33 -16.60 -11.16
N GLY A 89 7.70 -17.39 -12.01
CA GLY A 89 6.33 -17.22 -12.47
C GLY A 89 6.24 -17.23 -14.01
N PRO A 90 5.04 -16.98 -14.57
CA PRO A 90 3.81 -16.62 -13.84
C PRO A 90 3.15 -17.82 -13.15
N TYR A 91 2.56 -17.54 -12.01
CA TYR A 91 1.82 -18.50 -11.18
C TYR A 91 0.36 -18.10 -11.04
N THR A 92 -0.44 -19.00 -10.43
CA THR A 92 -1.82 -18.73 -10.01
C THR A 92 -1.98 -18.96 -8.51
N VAL A 93 -2.93 -18.20 -7.91
CA VAL A 93 -3.38 -18.39 -6.53
C VAL A 93 -4.89 -18.49 -6.55
N THR A 94 -5.43 -19.63 -6.11
CA THR A 94 -6.88 -19.89 -6.08
C THR A 94 -7.38 -19.82 -4.65
N PHE A 95 -8.39 -19.01 -4.42
CA PHE A 95 -9.13 -18.84 -3.17
C PHE A 95 -10.46 -19.56 -3.31
N ASP A 96 -10.91 -20.23 -2.24
CA ASP A 96 -12.15 -20.99 -2.24
C ASP A 96 -12.81 -20.96 -0.85
N ASP A 97 -14.02 -20.42 -0.76
CA ASP A 97 -14.90 -20.46 0.42
C ASP A 97 -16.22 -21.18 0.11
N GLY A 98 -16.24 -21.99 -0.96
CA GLY A 98 -17.39 -22.58 -1.62
C GLY A 98 -17.64 -22.00 -3.01
N THR A 99 -17.01 -20.88 -3.33
CA THR A 99 -16.92 -20.29 -4.67
C THR A 99 -15.45 -19.97 -4.96
N GLN A 100 -14.95 -20.46 -6.10
CA GLN A 100 -13.54 -20.29 -6.46
C GLN A 100 -13.28 -18.95 -7.12
N LYS A 101 -12.19 -18.29 -6.68
CA LYS A 101 -11.62 -17.10 -7.28
C LYS A 101 -10.14 -17.33 -7.53
N THR A 102 -9.70 -17.25 -8.76
CA THR A 102 -8.30 -17.45 -9.13
C THR A 102 -7.67 -16.14 -9.57
N LEU A 103 -6.55 -15.81 -8.96
CA LEU A 103 -5.67 -14.73 -9.42
C LEU A 103 -4.62 -15.32 -10.36
N ASN A 104 -4.40 -14.63 -11.47
CA ASN A 104 -3.54 -15.07 -12.56
C ASN A 104 -2.32 -14.16 -12.72
N ASN A 105 -1.31 -14.67 -13.46
CA ASN A 105 -0.12 -13.91 -13.80
C ASN A 105 0.64 -13.37 -12.58
N ILE A 106 0.68 -14.17 -11.51
CA ILE A 106 1.38 -13.81 -10.28
C ILE A 106 2.87 -14.06 -10.46
N LEU A 107 3.69 -13.07 -10.14
CA LEU A 107 5.13 -13.22 -10.08
C LEU A 107 5.62 -13.31 -8.63
N ILE A 108 6.70 -14.03 -8.43
CA ILE A 108 7.42 -14.08 -7.16
C ILE A 108 8.78 -13.44 -7.39
N GLY A 109 9.14 -12.44 -6.57
CA GLY A 109 10.36 -11.65 -6.72
C GLY A 109 10.57 -10.69 -5.56
N GLU A 110 11.09 -9.50 -5.84
CA GLU A 110 11.32 -8.46 -4.84
C GLU A 110 10.18 -7.45 -4.83
N LEU A 111 9.45 -7.36 -3.72
CA LEU A 111 8.33 -6.42 -3.55
C LEU A 111 8.75 -5.24 -2.68
N TRP A 112 8.60 -4.03 -3.20
CA TRP A 112 9.02 -2.80 -2.53
C TRP A 112 7.86 -1.81 -2.36
N LEU A 113 7.78 -1.21 -1.17
CA LEU A 113 6.92 -0.06 -0.93
C LEU A 113 7.71 1.23 -1.20
N CYS A 114 7.19 2.08 -2.06
CA CYS A 114 7.81 3.33 -2.48
C CYS A 114 6.93 4.48 -1.98
N SER A 115 7.40 5.24 -0.99
CA SER A 115 6.57 6.26 -0.35
C SER A 115 7.30 7.57 -0.14
N GLY A 116 6.55 8.64 0.14
CA GLY A 116 7.10 9.97 0.32
C GLY A 116 6.26 11.07 -0.32
N GLN A 117 6.93 12.13 -0.81
CA GLN A 117 6.27 13.29 -1.39
C GLN A 117 6.56 13.47 -2.89
N SER A 118 6.63 14.70 -3.38
CA SER A 118 6.68 15.02 -4.82
C SER A 118 7.82 14.33 -5.60
N ASN A 119 9.01 14.19 -5.02
CA ASN A 119 10.12 13.50 -5.67
C ASN A 119 9.93 11.98 -5.75
N MET A 120 9.19 11.38 -4.83
CA MET A 120 8.73 9.99 -4.97
C MET A 120 7.54 9.89 -5.94
N GLU A 121 6.69 10.89 -5.98
CA GLU A 121 5.47 10.89 -6.80
C GLU A 121 5.72 11.25 -8.27
N MET A 122 6.79 12.03 -8.56
CA MET A 122 7.08 12.55 -9.89
C MET A 122 6.99 11.46 -10.95
N PRO A 123 6.08 11.59 -11.95
CA PRO A 123 5.94 10.58 -13.00
C PRO A 123 7.13 10.63 -13.95
N MET A 124 7.40 9.51 -14.65
CA MET A 124 8.48 9.44 -15.65
C MET A 124 8.40 10.54 -16.73
N LYS A 125 7.19 10.97 -17.11
CA LYS A 125 7.01 12.11 -18.03
C LYS A 125 7.38 13.47 -17.45
N GLY A 126 7.72 13.53 -16.15
CA GLY A 126 7.93 14.76 -15.40
C GLY A 126 6.65 15.50 -15.01
N PHE A 127 6.80 16.53 -14.18
CA PHE A 127 5.76 17.52 -13.96
C PHE A 127 5.90 18.68 -14.97
N LYS A 128 4.90 19.57 -14.99
CA LYS A 128 4.97 20.76 -15.85
C LYS A 128 6.23 21.57 -15.52
N ASN A 129 7.06 21.83 -16.52
CA ASN A 129 8.35 22.54 -16.42
C ASN A 129 9.40 21.85 -15.53
N GLN A 130 9.22 20.57 -15.22
CA GLN A 130 10.16 19.76 -14.44
C GLN A 130 10.35 18.41 -15.15
N PRO A 131 11.17 18.37 -16.20
CA PRO A 131 11.42 17.14 -16.96
C PRO A 131 12.27 16.15 -16.13
N VAL A 132 12.10 14.88 -16.40
CA VAL A 132 13.03 13.83 -15.97
C VAL A 132 14.04 13.62 -17.12
N GLU A 133 15.31 13.62 -16.79
CA GLU A 133 16.39 13.42 -17.76
C GLU A 133 16.24 12.05 -18.44
N ASN A 134 16.45 12.02 -19.76
CA ASN A 134 16.32 10.83 -20.61
C ASN A 134 14.95 10.13 -20.62
N ALA A 135 13.94 10.68 -19.93
CA ALA A 135 12.64 10.03 -19.73
C ALA A 135 11.98 9.50 -21.00
N ASN A 136 12.07 10.22 -22.12
CA ASN A 136 11.42 9.79 -23.37
C ASN A 136 12.00 8.47 -23.89
N MET A 137 13.32 8.30 -23.83
CA MET A 137 13.98 7.06 -24.26
C MET A 137 13.74 5.93 -23.27
N ASP A 138 13.81 6.23 -21.98
CA ASP A 138 13.53 5.25 -20.91
C ASP A 138 12.08 4.76 -20.95
N ILE A 139 11.11 5.66 -21.21
CA ILE A 139 9.71 5.29 -21.42
C ILE A 139 9.57 4.41 -22.68
N LEU A 140 10.17 4.80 -23.79
CA LEU A 140 10.08 4.05 -25.04
C LEU A 140 10.60 2.60 -24.90
N HIS A 141 11.67 2.41 -24.14
CA HIS A 141 12.30 1.10 -23.91
C HIS A 141 11.85 0.39 -22.64
N SER A 142 10.79 0.85 -21.97
CA SER A 142 10.36 0.37 -20.66
C SER A 142 9.61 -0.96 -20.67
N LYS A 143 9.35 -1.57 -21.84
CA LYS A 143 8.61 -2.84 -21.89
C LYS A 143 9.37 -3.96 -21.19
N ASN A 144 8.89 -4.34 -20.00
CA ASN A 144 9.44 -5.43 -19.21
C ASN A 144 8.34 -6.10 -18.37
N PRO A 145 7.94 -7.35 -18.72
CA PRO A 145 6.88 -8.04 -18.00
C PRO A 145 7.29 -8.50 -16.59
N GLN A 146 8.58 -8.45 -16.24
CA GLN A 146 9.06 -8.76 -14.89
C GLN A 146 8.93 -7.58 -13.92
N ILE A 147 8.73 -6.36 -14.41
CA ILE A 147 8.51 -5.19 -13.57
C ILE A 147 7.02 -4.89 -13.50
N ARG A 148 6.49 -4.88 -12.26
CA ARG A 148 5.07 -4.66 -11.99
C ARG A 148 4.88 -3.40 -11.16
N LEU A 149 3.91 -2.60 -11.56
CA LEU A 149 3.66 -1.26 -11.09
C LEU A 149 2.29 -1.19 -10.43
N PHE A 150 2.23 -0.72 -9.18
CA PHE A 150 0.98 -0.46 -8.48
C PHE A 150 1.00 0.96 -7.91
N THR A 151 0.08 1.80 -8.34
CA THR A 151 -0.06 3.15 -7.79
C THR A 151 -1.29 3.22 -6.90
N VAL A 152 -1.06 3.54 -5.64
CA VAL A 152 -2.13 3.83 -4.67
C VAL A 152 -2.74 5.19 -5.01
N LYS A 153 -4.04 5.22 -5.23
CA LYS A 153 -4.77 6.48 -5.44
C LYS A 153 -4.66 7.36 -4.18
N ARG A 154 -4.37 8.64 -4.37
CA ARG A 154 -4.32 9.61 -3.28
C ARG A 154 -5.62 9.61 -2.48
N THR A 155 -5.53 9.27 -1.22
CA THR A 155 -6.66 9.18 -0.28
C THR A 155 -6.24 9.78 1.05
N SER A 156 -6.99 10.76 1.51
CA SER A 156 -6.79 11.45 2.78
C SER A 156 -8.04 11.28 3.62
N THR A 157 -7.92 10.64 4.79
CA THR A 157 -9.06 10.30 5.63
C THR A 157 -8.75 10.47 7.11
N PHE A 158 -9.76 10.81 7.88
CA PHE A 158 -9.68 10.87 9.34
C PHE A 158 -9.55 9.47 9.96
N THR A 159 -10.28 8.49 9.42
CA THR A 159 -10.30 7.11 9.92
C THR A 159 -9.45 6.18 9.04
N PRO A 160 -8.77 5.18 9.63
CA PRO A 160 -8.07 4.15 8.87
C PRO A 160 -8.99 3.42 7.88
N GLN A 161 -8.51 3.26 6.66
CA GLN A 161 -9.20 2.50 5.61
C GLN A 161 -8.74 1.05 5.61
N ASN A 162 -9.58 0.16 5.07
CA ASN A 162 -9.28 -1.28 5.00
C ASN A 162 -8.75 -1.72 3.63
N ASP A 163 -8.85 -0.87 2.62
CA ASP A 163 -8.37 -1.14 1.26
C ASP A 163 -7.89 0.14 0.59
N VAL A 164 -7.07 -0.03 -0.43
CA VAL A 164 -6.60 1.04 -1.32
C VAL A 164 -7.29 0.95 -2.68
N ILE A 165 -7.30 2.06 -3.41
CA ILE A 165 -7.70 2.06 -4.82
C ILE A 165 -6.43 2.02 -5.66
N GLY A 166 -6.28 0.99 -6.46
CA GLY A 166 -5.13 0.78 -7.35
C GLY A 166 -5.29 -0.51 -8.16
N SER A 167 -4.37 -0.74 -9.07
CA SER A 167 -4.29 -1.97 -9.85
C SER A 167 -2.86 -2.24 -10.31
N TRP A 168 -2.48 -3.50 -10.40
CA TRP A 168 -1.20 -3.90 -10.98
C TRP A 168 -1.18 -3.68 -12.49
N LYS A 169 -0.03 -3.25 -12.98
CA LYS A 169 0.25 -3.09 -14.41
C LYS A 169 1.64 -3.62 -14.71
N GLU A 170 1.82 -4.22 -15.87
CA GLU A 170 3.16 -4.50 -16.40
C GLU A 170 3.87 -3.20 -16.80
N ALA A 171 5.18 -3.16 -16.69
CA ALA A 171 5.95 -2.06 -17.24
C ALA A 171 5.85 -2.07 -18.75
N THR A 172 5.26 -1.02 -19.28
CA THR A 172 5.12 -0.71 -20.72
C THR A 172 5.28 0.80 -20.90
N PRO A 173 5.55 1.29 -22.10
CA PRO A 173 5.59 2.73 -22.35
C PRO A 173 4.37 3.49 -21.82
N ALA A 174 3.17 2.90 -21.95
CA ALA A 174 1.92 3.52 -21.49
C ALA A 174 1.82 3.57 -19.97
N SER A 175 2.22 2.51 -19.25
CA SER A 175 2.12 2.44 -17.80
C SER A 175 3.25 3.17 -17.09
N VAL A 176 4.48 3.07 -17.61
CA VAL A 176 5.68 3.71 -17.03
C VAL A 176 5.63 5.22 -17.17
N ARG A 177 5.10 5.75 -18.28
CA ARG A 177 4.98 7.19 -18.53
C ARG A 177 4.38 7.97 -17.36
N ASP A 178 3.36 7.42 -16.71
CA ASP A 178 2.61 8.06 -15.63
C ASP A 178 2.96 7.49 -14.23
N PHE A 179 3.93 6.58 -14.16
CA PHE A 179 4.41 5.96 -12.92
C PHE A 179 5.58 6.76 -12.32
N SER A 180 5.82 6.61 -11.01
CA SER A 180 6.94 7.23 -10.30
C SER A 180 8.28 6.97 -10.98
N ALA A 181 9.01 8.02 -11.34
CA ALA A 181 10.35 7.91 -11.90
C ALA A 181 11.33 7.30 -10.90
N THR A 182 11.33 7.80 -9.67
CA THR A 182 12.21 7.30 -8.59
C THR A 182 11.98 5.81 -8.34
N ALA A 183 10.73 5.38 -8.21
CA ALA A 183 10.42 3.97 -8.00
C ALA A 183 10.77 3.12 -9.23
N TYR A 184 10.50 3.61 -10.45
CA TYR A 184 10.79 2.86 -11.67
C TYR A 184 12.28 2.65 -11.88
N TYR A 185 13.12 3.70 -11.73
CA TYR A 185 14.56 3.57 -11.87
C TYR A 185 15.17 2.64 -10.82
N PHE A 186 14.71 2.74 -9.59
CA PHE A 186 15.10 1.79 -8.54
C PHE A 186 14.73 0.35 -8.90
N GLY A 187 13.47 0.12 -9.27
CA GLY A 187 12.99 -1.22 -9.59
C GLY A 187 13.63 -1.81 -10.84
N ARG A 188 13.91 -0.99 -11.87
CA ARG A 188 14.65 -1.39 -13.06
C ARG A 188 16.07 -1.85 -12.69
N LEU A 189 16.78 -1.08 -11.88
CA LEU A 189 18.14 -1.42 -11.44
C LEU A 189 18.15 -2.72 -10.62
N VAL A 190 17.19 -2.89 -9.69
CA VAL A 190 17.06 -4.13 -8.91
C VAL A 190 16.78 -5.33 -9.82
N ASN A 191 15.88 -5.19 -10.81
CA ASN A 191 15.60 -6.24 -11.78
C ASN A 191 16.83 -6.60 -12.62
N GLU A 192 17.58 -5.61 -13.11
CA GLU A 192 18.79 -5.81 -13.92
C GLU A 192 19.91 -6.51 -13.10
N ILE A 193 20.13 -6.11 -11.84
CA ILE A 193 21.22 -6.67 -11.00
C ILE A 193 20.89 -8.07 -10.51
N LEU A 194 19.65 -8.31 -10.08
CA LEU A 194 19.26 -9.56 -9.44
C LEU A 194 18.65 -10.59 -10.39
N ASP A 195 18.28 -10.17 -11.61
CA ASP A 195 17.54 -10.98 -12.60
C ASP A 195 16.30 -11.65 -12.01
N VAL A 196 15.50 -10.88 -11.26
CA VAL A 196 14.27 -11.35 -10.61
C VAL A 196 13.11 -10.39 -10.90
N PRO A 197 11.86 -10.87 -10.88
CA PRO A 197 10.70 -9.99 -10.94
C PRO A 197 10.71 -8.95 -9.81
N VAL A 198 10.24 -7.73 -10.12
CA VAL A 198 10.15 -6.63 -9.15
C VAL A 198 8.76 -6.03 -9.14
N GLY A 199 8.16 -5.96 -7.97
CA GLY A 199 6.91 -5.26 -7.70
C GLY A 199 7.16 -3.93 -6.99
N LEU A 200 6.57 -2.86 -7.50
CA LEU A 200 6.69 -1.50 -6.97
C LEU A 200 5.31 -0.99 -6.57
N VAL A 201 5.09 -0.81 -5.27
CA VAL A 201 3.85 -0.24 -4.72
C VAL A 201 4.12 1.21 -4.33
N VAL A 202 3.61 2.15 -5.11
CA VAL A 202 3.80 3.58 -4.88
C VAL A 202 2.63 4.14 -4.08
N ALA A 203 2.92 4.61 -2.86
CA ALA A 203 2.01 5.36 -2.00
C ALA A 203 2.68 6.71 -1.67
N ALA A 204 2.50 7.71 -2.53
CA ALA A 204 3.15 9.01 -2.41
C ALA A 204 2.18 10.16 -2.70
N TRP A 205 2.43 11.34 -2.10
CA TRP A 205 1.64 12.53 -2.35
C TRP A 205 2.52 13.79 -2.21
N GLY A 206 2.63 14.55 -3.30
CA GLY A 206 3.44 15.76 -3.35
C GLY A 206 3.09 16.78 -2.27
N GLY A 207 4.11 17.40 -1.68
CA GLY A 207 3.95 18.38 -0.57
C GLY A 207 3.42 17.74 0.71
N SER A 208 3.61 16.43 0.94
CA SER A 208 3.20 15.81 2.19
C SER A 208 4.22 16.01 3.30
N ALA A 209 3.72 16.31 4.49
CA ALA A 209 4.52 16.35 5.71
C ALA A 209 4.73 14.93 6.27
N CYS A 210 5.86 14.71 6.96
CA CYS A 210 6.18 13.43 7.61
C CYS A 210 5.06 12.99 8.56
N GLU A 211 4.47 13.93 9.30
CA GLU A 211 3.39 13.73 10.25
C GLU A 211 2.14 13.09 9.63
N ALA A 212 1.88 13.36 8.35
CA ALA A 212 0.72 12.80 7.65
C ALA A 212 0.81 11.27 7.45
N TRP A 213 2.02 10.71 7.49
CA TRP A 213 2.33 9.29 7.32
C TRP A 213 2.51 8.53 8.65
N MET A 214 2.13 9.15 9.76
CA MET A 214 2.30 8.61 11.11
C MET A 214 0.95 8.38 11.79
N THR A 215 0.93 7.53 12.81
CA THR A 215 -0.25 7.37 13.67
C THR A 215 -0.36 8.50 14.69
N ALA A 216 -1.57 8.74 15.20
CA ALA A 216 -1.79 9.68 16.30
C ALA A 216 -0.95 9.34 17.54
N ASP A 217 -0.76 8.06 17.80
CA ASP A 217 -0.03 7.59 18.97
C ASP A 217 1.47 7.90 18.88
N TRP A 218 2.07 7.72 17.72
CA TRP A 218 3.47 8.10 17.52
C TRP A 218 3.70 9.61 17.61
N LEU A 219 2.71 10.39 17.19
CA LEU A 219 2.76 11.85 17.18
C LEU A 219 2.58 12.49 18.56
N LYS A 220 2.12 11.77 19.58
CA LYS A 220 2.06 12.27 20.96
C LYS A 220 3.40 12.79 21.51
N ALA A 221 4.51 12.32 20.96
CA ALA A 221 5.85 12.78 21.32
C ALA A 221 6.21 14.16 20.72
N PHE A 222 5.37 14.69 19.82
CA PHE A 222 5.58 15.95 19.09
C PHE A 222 4.40 16.89 19.33
N PRO A 223 4.42 17.70 20.42
CA PRO A 223 3.29 18.55 20.82
C PRO A 223 2.87 19.56 19.76
N GLU A 224 3.79 19.94 18.86
CA GLU A 224 3.52 20.84 17.73
C GLU A 224 2.67 20.18 16.63
N ALA A 225 2.61 18.86 16.57
CA ALA A 225 1.79 18.14 15.61
C ALA A 225 0.31 18.20 16.02
N LYS A 226 -0.46 19.03 15.31
CA LYS A 226 -1.90 19.20 15.56
C LYS A 226 -2.68 18.02 15.00
N ILE A 227 -2.86 16.98 15.81
CA ILE A 227 -3.58 15.76 15.44
C ILE A 227 -5.07 16.10 15.30
N PRO A 228 -5.72 15.79 14.14
CA PRO A 228 -7.14 16.05 13.95
C PRO A 228 -7.99 15.21 14.94
N GLN A 229 -9.07 15.80 15.43
CA GLN A 229 -10.02 15.13 16.32
C GLN A 229 -11.31 14.75 15.57
N THR A 230 -11.54 15.37 14.41
CA THR A 230 -12.69 15.14 13.56
C THR A 230 -12.30 15.26 12.09
N GLU A 231 -13.15 14.78 11.19
CA GLU A 231 -12.97 14.94 9.73
C GLU A 231 -12.85 16.42 9.31
N THR A 232 -13.55 17.31 10.00
CA THR A 232 -13.52 18.76 9.70
C THR A 232 -12.20 19.44 10.06
N ASP A 233 -11.35 18.78 10.83
CA ASP A 233 -10.02 19.29 11.19
C ASP A 233 -8.98 19.05 10.08
N ILE A 234 -9.34 18.28 9.06
CA ILE A 234 -8.48 18.06 7.90
C ILE A 234 -8.42 19.34 7.06
N LYS A 235 -7.50 20.24 7.41
CA LYS A 235 -7.30 21.52 6.70
C LYS A 235 -6.47 21.34 5.42
N SER A 236 -5.59 20.35 5.39
CA SER A 236 -4.76 20.02 4.23
C SER A 236 -4.76 18.51 4.02
N LYS A 237 -5.14 18.07 2.82
CA LYS A 237 -5.27 16.65 2.48
C LYS A 237 -3.97 15.86 2.55
N ASN A 238 -2.83 16.54 2.44
CA ASN A 238 -1.50 15.91 2.40
C ASN A 238 -0.56 16.32 3.54
N ARG A 239 -0.96 17.32 4.38
CA ARG A 239 -0.14 17.81 5.49
C ARG A 239 -0.73 17.55 6.86
N THR A 240 -2.06 17.45 6.96
CA THR A 240 -2.71 17.16 8.24
C THR A 240 -2.16 15.84 8.79
N PRO A 241 -1.73 15.80 10.06
CA PRO A 241 -1.21 14.58 10.69
C PRO A 241 -2.15 13.39 10.52
N THR A 242 -1.60 12.19 10.35
CA THR A 242 -2.27 10.89 10.27
C THR A 242 -3.05 10.57 8.98
N VAL A 243 -3.48 11.55 8.21
CA VAL A 243 -4.48 11.33 7.16
C VAL A 243 -4.02 10.47 5.98
N LEU A 244 -2.73 10.49 5.66
CA LEU A 244 -2.15 9.64 4.61
C LEU A 244 -1.79 8.25 5.14
N TYR A 245 -1.37 8.17 6.41
CA TYR A 245 -1.28 6.88 7.08
C TYR A 245 -2.63 6.16 7.03
N ASN A 246 -3.71 6.82 7.43
CA ASN A 246 -5.04 6.24 7.45
C ASN A 246 -5.55 5.84 6.06
N GLY A 247 -5.34 6.70 5.06
CA GLY A 247 -5.94 6.52 3.73
C GLY A 247 -5.11 5.70 2.74
N MET A 248 -3.79 5.68 2.88
CA MET A 248 -2.89 5.12 1.86
C MET A 248 -1.93 4.06 2.41
N LEU A 249 -1.55 4.12 3.69
CA LEU A 249 -0.59 3.21 4.27
C LEU A 249 -1.24 2.09 5.09
N HIS A 250 -2.16 2.44 5.99
CA HIS A 250 -2.84 1.48 6.86
C HIS A 250 -3.43 0.27 6.11
N PRO A 251 -4.07 0.42 4.93
CA PRO A 251 -4.59 -0.72 4.18
C PRO A 251 -3.52 -1.67 3.63
N LEU A 252 -2.26 -1.24 3.57
CA LEU A 252 -1.13 -2.03 3.08
C LEU A 252 -0.37 -2.74 4.20
N ILE A 253 -0.68 -2.43 5.47
CA ILE A 253 0.01 -3.04 6.61
C ILE A 253 -0.16 -4.55 6.60
N GLY A 254 0.96 -5.24 6.75
CA GLY A 254 1.02 -6.70 6.66
C GLY A 254 1.29 -7.24 5.26
N MET A 255 1.31 -6.42 4.20
CA MET A 255 1.84 -6.81 2.89
C MET A 255 3.31 -7.22 3.06
N THR A 256 3.60 -8.49 2.77
CA THR A 256 4.96 -9.00 2.90
C THR A 256 5.82 -8.45 1.79
N MET A 257 6.86 -7.70 2.14
CA MET A 257 7.71 -6.96 1.21
C MET A 257 9.19 -7.10 1.55
N LYS A 258 10.06 -6.76 0.60
CA LYS A 258 11.52 -6.68 0.83
C LYS A 258 11.87 -5.50 1.73
N GLY A 259 11.31 -4.35 1.44
CA GLY A 259 11.63 -3.12 2.16
C GLY A 259 10.90 -1.90 1.62
N VAL A 260 11.35 -0.75 2.06
CA VAL A 260 10.81 0.57 1.72
C VAL A 260 11.88 1.41 1.05
N ILE A 261 11.48 2.17 0.03
CA ILE A 261 12.22 3.35 -0.43
C ILE A 261 11.39 4.60 -0.13
N TRP A 262 12.04 5.63 0.44
CA TRP A 262 11.39 6.84 0.92
C TRP A 262 12.04 8.09 0.37
N TYR A 263 11.23 9.05 -0.13
CA TYR A 263 11.72 10.34 -0.56
C TYR A 263 10.77 11.45 -0.11
N GLN A 264 11.09 12.06 1.02
CA GLN A 264 10.31 13.12 1.67
C GLN A 264 11.23 13.94 2.58
N GLY A 265 10.88 15.17 2.84
CA GLY A 265 11.58 16.04 3.78
C GLY A 265 11.31 17.51 3.48
N GLU A 266 11.10 17.85 2.24
CA GLU A 266 10.97 19.23 1.76
C GLU A 266 9.83 19.99 2.46
N ASP A 267 8.72 19.33 2.77
CA ASP A 267 7.61 19.99 3.50
C ASP A 267 7.89 20.20 5.00
N ASN A 268 8.94 19.55 5.53
CA ASN A 268 9.37 19.69 6.92
C ASN A 268 10.59 20.62 7.10
N TRP A 269 11.04 21.32 6.05
CA TRP A 269 12.26 22.12 6.07
C TRP A 269 12.31 23.14 7.22
N ASN A 270 11.19 23.73 7.60
CA ASN A 270 11.06 24.70 8.68
C ASN A 270 10.91 24.07 10.09
N ARG A 271 10.91 22.73 10.16
CA ARG A 271 10.80 21.93 11.40
C ARG A 271 11.94 20.91 11.52
N ALA A 272 13.11 21.26 10.98
CA ALA A 272 14.27 20.37 10.94
C ALA A 272 14.72 19.91 12.33
N HIS A 273 14.50 20.72 13.36
CA HIS A 273 14.91 20.42 14.74
C HIS A 273 14.21 19.18 15.34
N THR A 274 13.00 18.85 14.89
CA THR A 274 12.27 17.64 15.33
C THR A 274 12.34 16.50 14.32
N TYR A 275 12.81 16.77 13.08
CA TYR A 275 12.67 15.82 11.98
C TYR A 275 13.43 14.52 12.20
N ALA A 276 14.65 14.57 12.75
CA ALA A 276 15.42 13.34 12.99
C ALA A 276 14.70 12.38 13.94
N ASP A 277 14.11 12.91 15.04
CA ASP A 277 13.36 12.10 16.01
C ASP A 277 12.04 11.59 15.39
N MET A 278 11.36 12.45 14.64
CA MET A 278 10.10 12.11 13.97
C MET A 278 10.31 11.01 12.92
N PHE A 279 11.30 11.16 12.06
CA PHE A 279 11.58 10.19 11.00
C PHE A 279 12.09 8.86 11.56
N THR A 280 12.94 8.89 12.60
CA THR A 280 13.32 7.67 13.36
C THR A 280 12.07 6.95 13.90
N ARG A 281 11.14 7.70 14.49
CA ARG A 281 9.90 7.14 15.03
C ARG A 281 8.97 6.60 13.94
N LEU A 282 8.89 7.26 12.79
CA LEU A 282 8.15 6.76 11.63
C LEU A 282 8.69 5.40 11.17
N ILE A 283 10.01 5.28 10.95
CA ILE A 283 10.62 4.03 10.48
C ILE A 283 10.36 2.89 11.47
N ASN A 284 10.63 3.12 12.76
CA ASN A 284 10.42 2.13 13.80
C ASN A 284 8.93 1.77 13.95
N GLY A 285 8.04 2.75 13.82
CA GLY A 285 6.60 2.55 13.84
C GLY A 285 6.12 1.68 12.68
N TRP A 286 6.56 1.96 11.46
CA TRP A 286 6.21 1.12 10.31
C TRP A 286 6.71 -0.31 10.50
N ARG A 287 7.95 -0.51 10.95
CA ARG A 287 8.49 -1.85 11.23
C ARG A 287 7.68 -2.61 12.28
N ALA A 288 7.26 -1.91 13.34
CA ALA A 288 6.43 -2.50 14.39
C ALA A 288 5.04 -2.94 13.87
N GLU A 289 4.40 -2.14 13.01
CA GLU A 289 3.12 -2.48 12.39
C GLU A 289 3.24 -3.63 11.39
N TRP A 290 4.29 -3.63 10.55
CA TRP A 290 4.51 -4.69 9.57
C TRP A 290 4.91 -6.03 10.19
N LYS A 291 5.55 -6.03 11.36
CA LYS A 291 6.01 -7.24 12.07
C LYS A 291 6.93 -8.13 11.22
N GLN A 292 7.78 -7.51 10.40
CA GLN A 292 8.76 -8.20 9.56
C GLN A 292 10.21 -7.93 9.98
N GLY A 293 10.43 -7.53 11.26
CA GLY A 293 11.75 -7.16 11.77
C GLY A 293 12.28 -5.86 11.14
N ASP A 294 13.59 -5.72 11.14
CA ASP A 294 14.28 -4.54 10.63
C ASP A 294 14.50 -4.64 9.11
N PHE A 295 13.41 -4.69 8.35
CA PHE A 295 13.48 -4.68 6.89
C PHE A 295 14.20 -3.42 6.38
N PRO A 296 14.88 -3.46 5.21
CA PRO A 296 15.55 -2.32 4.61
C PRO A 296 14.62 -1.12 4.47
N PHE A 297 15.08 0.04 4.93
CA PHE A 297 14.36 1.30 4.79
C PHE A 297 15.30 2.34 4.19
N TYR A 298 15.42 2.34 2.85
CA TYR A 298 16.28 3.27 2.14
C TYR A 298 15.59 4.61 1.91
N TYR A 299 16.29 5.70 2.12
CA TYR A 299 15.74 7.03 1.91
C TYR A 299 16.71 7.96 1.20
N CYS A 300 16.14 8.87 0.42
CA CYS A 300 16.91 9.93 -0.21
C CYS A 300 17.03 11.12 0.73
N GLN A 301 18.26 11.59 0.94
CA GLN A 301 18.47 12.92 1.48
C GLN A 301 17.95 13.95 0.45
N ILE A 302 17.12 14.90 0.88
CA ILE A 302 16.56 15.89 -0.04
C ILE A 302 17.65 16.70 -0.74
N ALA A 303 17.39 17.07 -2.00
CA ALA A 303 18.28 17.97 -2.73
C ALA A 303 18.35 19.34 -2.04
N PRO A 304 19.47 20.07 -2.16
CA PRO A 304 19.50 21.47 -1.80
C PRO A 304 18.43 22.25 -2.58
N TYR A 305 17.70 23.10 -1.86
CA TYR A 305 16.65 23.92 -2.45
C TYR A 305 16.59 25.27 -1.75
N ASP A 306 16.35 26.32 -2.50
CA ASP A 306 16.17 27.66 -1.95
C ASP A 306 14.72 27.82 -1.46
N TYR A 307 14.51 27.53 -0.17
CA TYR A 307 13.25 27.80 0.52
C TYR A 307 13.17 29.23 1.05
N GLY A 308 14.18 30.07 0.75
CA GLY A 308 14.45 31.30 1.44
C GLY A 308 15.25 31.09 2.72
N ILE A 309 15.93 32.14 3.14
CA ILE A 309 16.73 32.16 4.36
C ILE A 309 15.94 32.94 5.41
N ILE A 310 15.65 32.29 6.55
CA ILE A 310 15.08 32.99 7.71
C ILE A 310 16.23 33.31 8.64
N THR A 311 16.41 34.62 8.93
CA THR A 311 17.46 35.10 9.82
C THR A 311 16.87 35.79 11.04
N GLU A 312 17.44 35.51 12.21
CA GLU A 312 17.18 36.23 13.45
C GLU A 312 18.46 36.90 13.93
N LYS A 313 18.41 38.23 14.19
CA LYS A 313 19.56 39.04 14.65
C LYS A 313 20.80 38.85 13.75
N GLY A 314 20.60 38.77 12.42
CA GLY A 314 21.67 38.59 11.45
C GLY A 314 22.28 37.19 11.37
N LYS A 315 21.71 36.23 12.08
CA LYS A 315 22.11 34.81 11.97
C LYS A 315 21.04 34.02 11.22
N GLU A 316 21.47 33.19 10.31
CA GLU A 316 20.61 32.23 9.63
C GLU A 316 20.11 31.18 10.63
N VAL A 317 18.80 30.98 10.73
CA VAL A 317 18.17 30.03 11.67
C VAL A 317 17.41 28.93 10.99
N ILE A 318 17.01 29.08 9.73
CA ILE A 318 16.29 28.06 8.95
C ILE A 318 16.79 28.06 7.51
N ASN A 319 17.22 26.91 7.02
CA ASN A 319 17.51 26.64 5.62
C ASN A 319 17.41 25.11 5.33
N SER A 320 17.54 24.70 4.07
CA SER A 320 17.47 23.30 3.69
C SER A 320 18.59 22.43 4.27
N ALA A 321 19.74 23.00 4.65
CA ALA A 321 20.87 22.25 5.18
C ALA A 321 20.53 21.62 6.55
N TYR A 322 19.75 22.29 7.39
CA TYR A 322 19.34 21.73 8.68
C TYR A 322 18.49 20.47 8.54
N LEU A 323 17.58 20.44 7.56
CA LEU A 323 16.80 19.22 7.32
C LEU A 323 17.66 18.09 6.74
N ARG A 324 18.59 18.42 5.84
CA ARG A 324 19.53 17.43 5.28
C ARG A 324 20.41 16.83 6.37
N GLU A 325 20.89 17.66 7.32
CA GLU A 325 21.60 17.19 8.50
C GLU A 325 20.72 16.28 9.38
N ALA A 326 19.45 16.67 9.60
CA ALA A 326 18.51 15.85 10.36
C ALA A 326 18.28 14.48 9.71
N GLN A 327 18.20 14.41 8.38
CA GLN A 327 18.12 13.15 7.63
C GLN A 327 19.39 12.30 7.81
N ALA A 328 20.58 12.91 7.68
CA ALA A 328 21.85 12.20 7.86
C ALA A 328 21.99 11.58 9.27
N LYS A 329 21.47 12.25 10.30
CA LYS A 329 21.47 11.72 11.68
C LYS A 329 20.65 10.45 11.85
N VAL A 330 19.66 10.19 11.00
CA VAL A 330 18.78 9.02 11.11
C VAL A 330 19.53 7.74 10.75
N GLU A 331 20.47 7.77 9.81
CA GLU A 331 21.31 6.63 9.41
C GLU A 331 22.01 5.97 10.63
N HIS A 332 22.42 6.78 11.62
CA HIS A 332 23.07 6.28 12.83
C HIS A 332 22.09 5.87 13.95
N ARG A 333 20.80 6.05 13.77
CA ARG A 333 19.76 5.77 14.77
C ARG A 333 18.89 4.57 14.44
N VAL A 334 18.89 4.17 13.18
CA VAL A 334 18.03 3.12 12.66
C VAL A 334 18.89 2.09 11.92
N ALA A 335 18.85 0.86 12.38
CA ALA A 335 19.53 -0.23 11.70
C ALA A 335 18.95 -0.46 10.30
N ASN A 336 19.77 -0.92 9.37
CA ASN A 336 19.36 -1.31 8.02
C ASN A 336 18.60 -0.18 7.26
N SER A 337 19.16 1.03 7.33
CA SER A 337 18.63 2.21 6.65
C SER A 337 19.72 2.93 5.84
#